data_486cec16601934237397c36ce5ab40f1
#
_entry.id   486cec16601934237397c36ce5ab40f1
#
_cell.length_a   1.000
_cell.length_b   1.000
_cell.length_c   1.000
_cell.angle_alpha   90.00
_cell.angle_beta   90.00
_cell.angle_gamma   90.00
#
_symmetry.space_group_name_H-M   'P 1'
#
loop_
_entity.id
_entity.type
_entity.pdbx_description
1 polymer ?
#
loop_
_entity_poly.entity_id
_entity_poly.type
_entity_poly.pdbx_seq_one_letter_code
_entity_poly.pdbx_strand_id
1 'polypeptide(L)'
;QRKRLAGCLVSFVVFAGVCCNLITFFTPVGYSYAARFTKRGVSESVLLNRAVKNVQNAKLAEDGFYRVELPSSLYNCSLAANINTTEFYYSVIPKSMKDLYVSLGMAKYERPNVMEGLENRQILKNMLCVRYQSDKKGITVNEDALPVGYTYDKIMSREDYDRLTPLECQAALLEYAVLDDDAEKILEKQGKTFERGKSPSDGAVIGGNLKITGEDRASWKDGTLKGKKQGRMKLKFQTEEKSETYLVLKDLSSRLKVRKKHM
;
A
#
# COMPACT_ATOMS: atom_id res chain seq x y z
N GLN A 1 53.61 21.91 -31.65
CA GLN A 1 52.26 22.40 -32.02
C GLN A 1 51.16 21.36 -31.78
N ARG A 2 51.28 20.11 -32.26
CA ARG A 2 50.25 19.07 -32.11
C ARG A 2 49.89 18.79 -30.64
N LYS A 3 50.83 18.73 -29.69
CA LYS A 3 50.57 18.50 -28.27
C LYS A 3 49.80 19.66 -27.61
N ARG A 4 50.13 20.92 -28.00
CA ARG A 4 49.37 22.09 -27.52
C ARG A 4 47.93 22.10 -28.05
N LEU A 5 47.76 21.77 -29.33
CA LEU A 5 46.43 21.69 -29.95
C LEU A 5 45.58 20.60 -29.27
N ALA A 6 46.14 19.43 -28.99
CA ALA A 6 45.44 18.34 -28.26
C ALA A 6 45.07 18.79 -26.85
N GLY A 7 45.95 19.49 -26.13
CA GLY A 7 45.65 20.03 -24.81
C GLY A 7 44.47 21.02 -24.83
N CYS A 8 44.47 21.95 -25.79
CA CYS A 8 43.36 22.90 -25.95
C CYS A 8 42.03 22.20 -26.27
N LEU A 9 42.07 21.15 -27.09
CA LEU A 9 40.87 20.39 -27.46
C LEU A 9 40.29 19.63 -26.27
N VAL A 10 41.15 18.99 -25.48
CA VAL A 10 40.69 18.32 -24.24
C VAL A 10 40.11 19.32 -23.25
N SER A 11 40.77 20.46 -23.03
CA SER A 11 40.24 21.50 -22.13
C SER A 11 38.90 22.03 -22.61
N PHE A 12 38.72 22.22 -23.92
CA PHE A 12 37.43 22.65 -24.48
C PHE A 12 36.34 21.63 -24.26
N VAL A 13 36.61 20.34 -24.49
CA VAL A 13 35.65 19.26 -24.27
C VAL A 13 35.22 19.18 -22.79
N VAL A 14 36.18 19.26 -21.87
CA VAL A 14 35.88 19.27 -20.43
C VAL A 14 35.06 20.49 -20.06
N PHE A 15 35.44 21.68 -20.53
CA PHE A 15 34.67 22.90 -20.27
C PHE A 15 33.26 22.83 -20.82
N ALA A 16 33.07 22.39 -22.06
CA ALA A 16 31.75 22.19 -22.67
C ALA A 16 30.92 21.20 -21.88
N GLY A 17 31.49 20.07 -21.43
CA GLY A 17 30.83 19.10 -20.59
C GLY A 17 30.36 19.68 -19.25
N VAL A 18 31.18 20.49 -18.59
CA VAL A 18 30.78 21.19 -17.36
C VAL A 18 29.64 22.17 -17.62
N CYS A 19 29.72 22.97 -18.69
CA CYS A 19 28.68 23.92 -19.06
C CYS A 19 27.36 23.21 -19.36
N CYS A 20 27.37 22.10 -20.11
CA CYS A 20 26.16 21.31 -20.38
C CYS A 20 25.54 20.77 -19.10
N ASN A 21 26.34 20.26 -18.17
CA ASN A 21 25.83 19.81 -16.87
C ASN A 21 25.19 20.97 -16.07
N LEU A 22 25.86 22.12 -16.00
CA LEU A 22 25.35 23.30 -15.32
C LEU A 22 23.98 23.75 -15.93
N ILE A 23 23.94 23.83 -17.26
CA ILE A 23 22.71 24.19 -17.98
C ILE A 23 21.58 23.16 -17.64
N THR A 24 21.87 21.87 -17.70
CA THR A 24 20.89 20.82 -17.39
C THR A 24 20.39 20.91 -15.96
N PHE A 25 21.28 21.19 -15.00
CA PHE A 25 20.91 21.23 -13.58
C PHE A 25 20.20 22.51 -13.15
N PHE A 26 20.60 23.67 -13.69
CA PHE A 26 20.19 24.97 -13.15
C PHE A 26 19.26 25.78 -14.06
N THR A 27 19.01 25.34 -15.30
CA THR A 27 18.15 26.12 -16.20
C THR A 27 16.84 25.40 -16.56
N PRO A 28 15.79 26.12 -16.93
CA PRO A 28 14.53 25.55 -17.41
C PRO A 28 14.66 24.80 -18.75
N VAL A 29 15.71 25.09 -19.54
CA VAL A 29 16.01 24.42 -20.83
C VAL A 29 16.44 22.97 -20.60
N GLY A 30 17.18 22.70 -19.52
CA GLY A 30 17.32 21.37 -18.96
C GLY A 30 16.14 21.08 -18.06
N TYR A 31 16.07 19.91 -17.46
CA TYR A 31 14.98 19.54 -16.55
C TYR A 31 14.95 20.31 -15.23
N SER A 32 15.78 21.35 -15.09
CA SER A 32 15.89 22.21 -13.91
C SER A 32 15.93 21.40 -12.61
N TYR A 33 16.79 20.41 -12.55
CA TYR A 33 16.88 19.50 -11.38
C TYR A 33 17.10 20.27 -10.08
N ALA A 34 17.84 21.39 -10.12
CA ALA A 34 18.07 22.22 -8.94
C ALA A 34 16.77 22.80 -8.36
N ALA A 35 15.77 23.06 -9.20
CA ALA A 35 14.46 23.55 -8.75
C ALA A 35 13.64 22.47 -8.01
N ARG A 36 14.06 21.21 -8.09
CA ARG A 36 13.45 20.08 -7.38
C ARG A 36 14.05 19.81 -6.02
N PHE A 37 15.20 20.40 -5.71
CA PHE A 37 15.80 20.31 -4.38
C PHE A 37 15.08 21.24 -3.42
N THR A 38 14.66 20.71 -2.29
CA THR A 38 14.08 21.52 -1.22
C THR A 38 15.17 22.25 -0.45
N LYS A 39 14.86 23.46 0.02
CA LYS A 39 15.75 24.17 0.93
C LYS A 39 15.95 23.37 2.21
N ARG A 40 17.13 23.51 2.84
CA ARG A 40 17.40 22.88 4.13
C ARG A 40 16.30 23.25 5.15
N GLY A 41 15.77 22.25 5.85
CA GLY A 41 14.69 22.41 6.83
C GLY A 41 13.27 22.34 6.25
N VAL A 42 13.09 22.55 4.95
CA VAL A 42 11.74 22.43 4.33
C VAL A 42 11.30 20.97 4.28
N SER A 43 12.21 20.05 3.97
CA SER A 43 11.94 18.61 3.98
C SER A 43 11.45 18.14 5.35
N GLU A 44 12.08 18.59 6.43
CA GLU A 44 11.65 18.27 7.79
C GLU A 44 10.24 18.79 8.08
N SER A 45 9.91 20.03 7.69
CA SER A 45 8.59 20.61 7.92
C SER A 45 7.48 19.88 7.17
N VAL A 46 7.79 19.31 5.99
CA VAL A 46 6.85 18.51 5.19
C VAL A 46 6.72 17.09 5.72
N LEU A 47 7.86 16.45 6.02
CA LEU A 47 7.89 15.07 6.51
C LEU A 47 7.41 14.95 7.96
N LEU A 48 7.75 15.93 8.81
CA LEU A 48 7.31 15.98 10.21
C LEU A 48 6.03 16.79 10.36
N ASN A 49 4.99 16.43 9.62
CA ASN A 49 3.69 17.06 9.74
C ASN A 49 3.04 16.75 11.12
N ARG A 50 1.85 17.31 11.34
CA ARG A 50 1.16 17.19 12.64
C ARG A 50 0.91 15.75 13.07
N ALA A 51 0.56 14.85 12.15
CA ALA A 51 0.34 13.44 12.47
C ALA A 51 1.63 12.76 12.96
N VAL A 52 2.75 13.00 12.28
CA VAL A 52 4.07 12.48 12.67
C VAL A 52 4.51 13.07 14.02
N LYS A 53 4.34 14.38 14.20
CA LYS A 53 4.67 15.06 15.48
C LYS A 53 3.84 14.53 16.64
N ASN A 54 2.57 14.21 16.41
CA ASN A 54 1.75 13.59 17.46
C ASN A 54 2.39 12.30 17.95
N VAL A 55 2.87 11.44 17.03
CA VAL A 55 3.55 10.18 17.39
C VAL A 55 4.85 10.42 18.15
N GLN A 56 5.68 11.37 17.67
CA GLN A 56 6.95 11.68 18.31
C GLN A 56 6.78 12.27 19.73
N ASN A 57 5.72 13.07 19.93
CA ASN A 57 5.45 13.70 21.22
C ASN A 57 4.69 12.79 22.19
N ALA A 58 4.05 11.73 21.68
CA ALA A 58 3.34 10.79 22.54
C ALA A 58 4.32 9.86 23.21
N LYS A 59 4.13 9.66 24.50
CA LYS A 59 4.78 8.57 25.23
C LYS A 59 4.05 7.27 24.89
N LEU A 60 4.34 6.72 23.71
CA LEU A 60 3.80 5.44 23.31
C LEU A 60 4.42 4.34 24.17
N ALA A 61 3.72 3.21 24.30
CA ALA A 61 4.23 2.08 25.06
C ALA A 61 5.60 1.65 24.47
N GLU A 62 6.62 1.61 25.31
CA GLU A 62 7.99 1.25 24.91
C GLU A 62 8.16 -0.26 24.76
N ASP A 63 7.20 -1.05 25.26
CA ASP A 63 7.28 -2.50 25.28
C ASP A 63 6.90 -3.13 23.94
N GLY A 64 7.91 -3.61 23.23
CA GLY A 64 7.75 -4.41 22.03
C GLY A 64 7.65 -3.63 20.72
N PHE A 65 7.50 -4.39 19.65
CA PHE A 65 7.37 -3.86 18.28
C PHE A 65 5.90 -3.52 17.99
N TYR A 66 5.67 -2.38 17.39
CA TYR A 66 4.37 -1.98 16.85
C TYR A 66 4.53 -1.14 15.58
N ARG A 67 3.45 -1.02 14.82
CA ARG A 67 3.33 -0.08 13.69
C ARG A 67 2.32 1.01 13.99
N VAL A 68 2.53 2.13 13.31
CA VAL A 68 1.64 3.29 13.34
C VAL A 68 1.06 3.48 11.95
N GLU A 69 -0.24 3.61 11.82
CA GLU A 69 -0.87 4.04 10.58
C GLU A 69 -0.86 5.56 10.51
N LEU A 70 -0.34 6.09 9.41
CA LEU A 70 -0.30 7.52 9.09
C LEU A 70 -1.20 7.80 7.88
N PRO A 71 -1.57 9.06 7.60
CA PRO A 71 -2.26 9.41 6.36
C PRO A 71 -1.47 9.00 5.13
N SER A 72 -2.11 8.38 4.16
CA SER A 72 -1.50 7.76 2.97
C SER A 72 -0.65 8.68 2.08
N SER A 73 -0.71 9.99 2.30
CA SER A 73 0.12 10.98 1.59
C SER A 73 1.52 11.16 2.16
N LEU A 74 1.87 10.44 3.21
CA LEU A 74 3.09 10.64 3.99
C LEU A 74 4.12 9.53 3.78
N TYR A 75 4.33 9.13 2.54
CA TYR A 75 5.34 8.11 2.20
C TYR A 75 6.71 8.43 2.81
N ASN A 76 7.34 7.41 3.36
CA ASN A 76 8.69 7.48 3.93
C ASN A 76 8.88 8.48 5.08
N CYS A 77 7.81 9.05 5.65
CA CYS A 77 7.90 9.79 6.91
C CYS A 77 8.46 8.92 8.04
N SER A 78 8.20 7.63 7.96
CA SER A 78 8.73 6.62 8.87
C SER A 78 10.25 6.67 9.00
N LEU A 79 10.96 6.82 7.86
CA LEU A 79 12.43 6.91 7.85
C LEU A 79 12.92 8.19 8.52
N ALA A 80 12.27 9.34 8.24
CA ALA A 80 12.64 10.63 8.81
C ALA A 80 12.32 10.74 10.31
N ALA A 81 11.27 10.05 10.76
CA ALA A 81 10.74 10.13 12.12
C ALA A 81 11.09 8.93 13.00
N ASN A 82 11.76 7.90 12.45
CA ASN A 82 12.04 6.62 13.10
C ASN A 82 10.75 5.95 13.64
N ILE A 83 9.73 5.87 12.80
CA ILE A 83 8.42 5.27 13.11
C ILE A 83 8.19 4.09 12.19
N ASN A 84 7.77 2.95 12.72
CA ASN A 84 7.36 1.80 11.90
C ASN A 84 5.95 2.06 11.36
N THR A 85 5.79 2.06 10.03
CA THR A 85 4.50 2.30 9.37
C THR A 85 4.19 1.23 8.34
N THR A 86 2.96 1.24 7.83
CA THR A 86 2.51 0.43 6.70
C THR A 86 2.57 1.21 5.37
N GLU A 87 2.80 2.51 5.43
CA GLU A 87 2.91 3.40 4.27
C GLU A 87 4.37 3.62 3.92
N PHE A 88 4.75 3.28 2.70
CA PHE A 88 6.12 3.52 2.23
C PHE A 88 6.22 3.57 0.70
N TYR A 89 7.31 4.15 0.24
CA TYR A 89 7.76 4.11 -1.15
C TYR A 89 9.17 3.55 -1.22
N TYR A 90 9.34 2.48 -1.99
CA TYR A 90 10.65 1.91 -2.32
C TYR A 90 10.73 1.60 -3.80
N SER A 91 11.87 1.86 -4.42
CA SER A 91 12.11 1.52 -5.83
C SER A 91 12.11 0.02 -6.08
N VAL A 92 12.41 -0.78 -5.06
CA VAL A 92 12.41 -2.25 -5.10
C VAL A 92 11.62 -2.76 -3.90
N ILE A 93 10.56 -3.51 -4.15
CA ILE A 93 9.72 -4.12 -3.11
C ILE A 93 9.93 -5.64 -3.14
N PRO A 94 10.05 -6.30 -1.99
CA PRO A 94 10.09 -7.75 -1.91
C PRO A 94 8.87 -8.37 -2.60
N LYS A 95 9.11 -9.43 -3.40
CA LYS A 95 8.05 -10.12 -4.13
C LYS A 95 6.92 -10.59 -3.20
N SER A 96 7.26 -11.12 -2.03
CA SER A 96 6.29 -11.58 -1.02
C SER A 96 5.32 -10.50 -0.56
N MET A 97 5.80 -9.27 -0.36
CA MET A 97 4.92 -8.15 -0.03
C MET A 97 3.98 -7.81 -1.18
N LYS A 98 4.51 -7.77 -2.40
CA LYS A 98 3.69 -7.54 -3.59
C LYS A 98 2.61 -8.61 -3.72
N ASP A 99 2.98 -9.88 -3.60
CA ASP A 99 2.07 -11.01 -3.72
C ASP A 99 0.96 -10.94 -2.66
N LEU A 100 1.29 -10.57 -1.41
CA LEU A 100 0.31 -10.35 -0.35
C LEU A 100 -0.70 -9.26 -0.72
N TYR A 101 -0.24 -8.10 -1.18
CA TYR A 101 -1.14 -7.00 -1.56
C TYR A 101 -2.04 -7.38 -2.74
N VAL A 102 -1.51 -8.14 -3.69
CA VAL A 102 -2.29 -8.65 -4.84
C VAL A 102 -3.35 -9.65 -4.39
N SER A 103 -2.98 -10.63 -3.57
CA SER A 103 -3.93 -11.63 -3.07
C SER A 103 -5.05 -11.01 -2.24
N LEU A 104 -4.76 -9.95 -1.50
CA LEU A 104 -5.75 -9.19 -0.74
C LEU A 104 -6.58 -8.21 -1.59
N GLY A 105 -6.33 -8.10 -2.89
CA GLY A 105 -7.04 -7.21 -3.81
C GLY A 105 -6.94 -5.74 -3.41
N MET A 106 -5.77 -5.30 -2.94
CA MET A 106 -5.56 -3.91 -2.52
C MET A 106 -5.66 -2.98 -3.73
N ALA A 107 -6.56 -1.99 -3.67
CA ALA A 107 -6.98 -1.20 -4.83
C ALA A 107 -5.87 -0.33 -5.45
N LYS A 108 -4.87 0.03 -4.67
CA LYS A 108 -3.78 0.91 -5.12
C LYS A 108 -2.52 0.18 -5.58
N TYR A 109 -2.65 -1.10 -5.84
CA TYR A 109 -1.59 -1.95 -6.36
C TYR A 109 -1.01 -1.47 -7.72
N GLU A 110 -1.71 -0.63 -8.48
CA GLU A 110 -1.23 -0.10 -9.77
C GLU A 110 0.13 0.62 -9.70
N ARG A 111 0.53 1.03 -8.50
CA ARG A 111 1.86 1.59 -8.23
C ARG A 111 2.72 0.58 -7.47
N PRO A 112 3.48 -0.27 -8.17
CA PRO A 112 4.17 -1.41 -7.56
C PRO A 112 5.23 -1.04 -6.52
N ASN A 113 5.61 0.20 -6.42
CA ASN A 113 6.63 0.73 -5.49
C ASN A 113 6.04 1.61 -4.37
N VAL A 114 4.72 1.73 -4.30
CA VAL A 114 4.06 2.55 -3.29
C VAL A 114 3.09 1.68 -2.51
N MET A 115 3.23 1.64 -1.19
CA MET A 115 2.28 1.05 -0.28
C MET A 115 1.54 2.17 0.44
N GLU A 116 0.23 2.27 0.24
CA GLU A 116 -0.59 3.37 0.74
C GLU A 116 -1.42 2.97 1.98
N GLY A 117 -0.88 2.07 2.79
CA GLY A 117 -1.55 1.57 3.99
C GLY A 117 -2.47 0.39 3.71
N LEU A 118 -3.39 0.12 4.61
CA LEU A 118 -4.22 -1.07 4.65
C LEU A 118 -5.69 -0.81 4.29
N GLU A 119 -5.98 0.30 3.61
CA GLU A 119 -7.32 0.67 3.13
C GLU A 119 -8.41 0.66 4.22
N ASN A 120 -8.03 1.01 5.45
CA ASN A 120 -8.89 0.96 6.65
C ASN A 120 -9.42 -0.43 7.03
N ARG A 121 -8.84 -1.51 6.52
CA ARG A 121 -9.21 -2.87 6.91
C ARG A 121 -8.70 -3.17 8.32
N GLN A 122 -9.61 -3.18 9.28
CA GLN A 122 -9.26 -3.35 10.69
C GLN A 122 -8.59 -4.70 10.96
N ILE A 123 -9.06 -5.77 10.34
CA ILE A 123 -8.47 -7.10 10.44
C ILE A 123 -7.00 -7.09 10.02
N LEU A 124 -6.67 -6.45 8.90
CA LEU A 124 -5.28 -6.35 8.44
C LEU A 124 -4.42 -5.48 9.37
N LYS A 125 -5.01 -4.42 9.95
CA LYS A 125 -4.32 -3.61 10.95
C LYS A 125 -3.97 -4.45 12.18
N ASN A 126 -4.92 -5.26 12.66
CA ASN A 126 -4.69 -6.15 13.80
C ASN A 126 -3.56 -7.14 13.49
N MET A 127 -3.64 -7.87 12.38
CA MET A 127 -2.65 -8.85 11.95
C MET A 127 -1.25 -8.27 11.74
N LEU A 128 -1.16 -7.05 11.21
CA LEU A 128 0.11 -6.39 10.93
C LEU A 128 0.62 -5.53 12.09
N CYS A 129 0.11 -5.77 13.31
CA CYS A 129 0.58 -5.09 14.52
C CYS A 129 0.47 -3.55 14.44
N VAL A 130 -0.60 -3.03 13.78
CA VAL A 130 -0.87 -1.58 13.76
C VAL A 130 -1.60 -1.20 15.06
N ARG A 131 -0.82 -0.82 16.06
CA ARG A 131 -1.33 -0.49 17.39
C ARG A 131 -1.81 0.94 17.52
N TYR A 132 -1.27 1.85 16.72
CA TYR A 132 -1.62 3.26 16.78
C TYR A 132 -2.00 3.78 15.41
N GLN A 133 -2.98 4.68 15.39
CA GLN A 133 -3.34 5.47 14.22
C GLN A 133 -3.16 6.94 14.56
N SER A 134 -2.47 7.68 13.74
CA SER A 134 -2.25 9.10 13.97
C SER A 134 -2.69 9.93 12.79
N ASP A 135 -3.46 10.97 13.06
CA ASP A 135 -3.91 11.95 12.08
C ASP A 135 -3.70 13.39 12.60
N LYS A 136 -4.30 14.36 11.94
CA LYS A 136 -4.24 15.77 12.35
C LYS A 136 -4.94 16.05 13.69
N LYS A 137 -5.85 15.16 14.12
CA LYS A 137 -6.64 15.33 15.35
C LYS A 137 -5.94 14.76 16.57
N GLY A 138 -5.16 13.69 16.38
CA GLY A 138 -4.44 13.05 17.49
C GLY A 138 -4.04 11.62 17.18
N ILE A 139 -3.88 10.83 18.24
CA ILE A 139 -3.57 9.41 18.19
C ILE A 139 -4.76 8.62 18.73
N THR A 140 -5.08 7.53 18.03
CA THR A 140 -6.05 6.53 18.46
C THR A 140 -5.33 5.21 18.67
N VAL A 141 -5.66 4.51 19.75
CA VAL A 141 -5.11 3.19 20.08
C VAL A 141 -6.00 2.12 19.46
N ASN A 142 -5.38 1.11 18.90
CA ASN A 142 -6.01 -0.12 18.45
C ASN A 142 -5.68 -1.23 19.46
N GLU A 143 -6.61 -1.50 20.36
CA GLU A 143 -6.43 -2.49 21.42
C GLU A 143 -6.40 -3.94 20.90
N ASP A 144 -6.97 -4.20 19.71
CA ASP A 144 -7.04 -5.52 19.08
C ASP A 144 -5.79 -5.85 18.24
N ALA A 145 -4.76 -4.99 18.24
CA ALA A 145 -3.56 -5.23 17.48
C ALA A 145 -2.81 -6.46 18.02
N LEU A 146 -2.59 -7.44 17.14
CA LEU A 146 -1.82 -8.63 17.45
C LEU A 146 -0.33 -8.31 17.61
N PRO A 147 0.44 -9.11 18.34
CA PRO A 147 1.89 -8.97 18.39
C PRO A 147 2.51 -9.21 16.99
N VAL A 148 3.76 -8.79 16.79
CA VAL A 148 4.47 -8.96 15.51
C VAL A 148 4.67 -10.42 15.10
N GLY A 149 4.65 -11.32 16.07
CA GLY A 149 4.75 -12.76 15.87
C GLY A 149 3.64 -13.49 16.62
N TYR A 150 2.97 -14.38 15.93
CA TYR A 150 1.94 -15.28 16.46
C TYR A 150 2.04 -16.64 15.76
N THR A 151 1.43 -17.65 16.34
CA THR A 151 1.50 -19.05 15.87
C THR A 151 0.16 -19.46 15.30
N TYR A 152 0.20 -20.44 14.40
CA TYR A 152 -0.97 -21.10 13.83
C TYR A 152 -0.94 -22.58 14.17
N ASP A 153 -2.10 -23.14 14.46
CA ASP A 153 -2.30 -24.58 14.63
C ASP A 153 -2.69 -25.27 13.32
N LYS A 154 -3.11 -24.48 12.34
CA LYS A 154 -3.57 -24.96 11.04
C LYS A 154 -2.68 -24.43 9.92
N ILE A 155 -2.57 -25.21 8.86
CA ILE A 155 -1.82 -24.84 7.66
C ILE A 155 -2.71 -24.89 6.41
N MET A 156 -2.35 -24.07 5.41
CA MET A 156 -2.93 -24.07 4.07
C MET A 156 -1.81 -24.08 3.04
N SER A 157 -1.97 -24.87 1.97
CA SER A 157 -1.00 -24.86 0.88
C SER A 157 -1.09 -23.52 0.11
N ARG A 158 0.04 -23.11 -0.47
CA ARG A 158 0.06 -21.92 -1.32
C ARG A 158 -0.88 -22.07 -2.52
N GLU A 159 -1.00 -23.27 -3.08
CA GLU A 159 -1.89 -23.55 -4.20
C GLU A 159 -3.37 -23.36 -3.83
N ASP A 160 -3.82 -23.81 -2.65
CA ASP A 160 -5.19 -23.61 -2.19
C ASP A 160 -5.46 -22.15 -1.88
N TYR A 161 -4.51 -21.46 -1.26
CA TYR A 161 -4.60 -20.02 -0.98
C TYR A 161 -4.75 -19.15 -2.25
N ASP A 162 -3.99 -19.47 -3.30
CA ASP A 162 -4.01 -18.69 -4.55
C ASP A 162 -5.32 -18.87 -5.35
N ARG A 163 -6.16 -19.84 -4.98
CA ARG A 163 -7.50 -20.03 -5.55
C ARG A 163 -8.59 -19.20 -4.86
N LEU A 164 -8.29 -18.63 -3.71
CA LEU A 164 -9.25 -17.89 -2.90
C LEU A 164 -9.52 -16.50 -3.48
N THR A 165 -10.70 -15.98 -3.23
CA THR A 165 -11.01 -14.57 -3.47
C THR A 165 -10.28 -13.67 -2.46
N PRO A 166 -10.10 -12.37 -2.74
CA PRO A 166 -9.40 -11.47 -1.83
C PRO A 166 -9.93 -11.43 -0.39
N LEU A 167 -11.23 -11.56 -0.19
CA LEU A 167 -11.82 -11.62 1.16
C LEU A 167 -11.58 -12.97 1.83
N GLU A 168 -11.66 -14.05 1.07
CA GLU A 168 -11.29 -15.39 1.57
C GLU A 168 -9.81 -15.49 1.89
N CYS A 169 -8.94 -14.85 1.10
CA CYS A 169 -7.50 -14.72 1.43
C CYS A 169 -7.31 -14.02 2.78
N GLN A 170 -8.02 -12.92 3.02
CA GLN A 170 -7.95 -12.22 4.30
C GLN A 170 -8.44 -13.10 5.46
N ALA A 171 -9.54 -13.82 5.28
CA ALA A 171 -10.07 -14.75 6.28
C ALA A 171 -9.10 -15.93 6.53
N ALA A 172 -8.54 -16.49 5.46
CA ALA A 172 -7.56 -17.57 5.56
C ALA A 172 -6.32 -17.18 6.37
N LEU A 173 -5.81 -15.96 6.21
CA LEU A 173 -4.67 -15.46 6.98
C LEU A 173 -4.94 -15.30 8.48
N LEU A 174 -6.21 -15.27 8.91
CA LEU A 174 -6.55 -15.30 10.34
C LEU A 174 -6.53 -16.71 10.93
N GLU A 175 -6.68 -17.73 10.11
CA GLU A 175 -6.90 -19.10 10.55
C GLU A 175 -5.71 -20.03 10.23
N TYR A 176 -4.99 -19.76 9.13
CA TYR A 176 -3.98 -20.65 8.59
C TYR A 176 -2.62 -19.98 8.38
N ALA A 177 -1.55 -20.72 8.66
CA ALA A 177 -0.25 -20.41 8.09
C ALA A 177 -0.21 -20.91 6.63
N VAL A 178 -0.03 -19.99 5.69
CA VAL A 178 0.10 -20.33 4.27
C VAL A 178 1.54 -20.74 3.99
N LEU A 179 1.73 -21.97 3.52
CA LEU A 179 3.05 -22.58 3.31
C LEU A 179 3.31 -22.84 1.84
N ASP A 180 4.54 -22.58 1.43
CA ASP A 180 5.07 -23.05 0.15
C ASP A 180 5.47 -24.53 0.27
N ASP A 181 5.51 -25.26 -0.85
CA ASP A 181 5.83 -26.70 -0.91
C ASP A 181 7.12 -27.07 -0.18
N ASP A 182 8.13 -26.21 -0.21
CA ASP A 182 9.41 -26.50 0.45
C ASP A 182 9.29 -26.40 1.99
N ALA A 183 8.48 -25.46 2.48
CA ALA A 183 8.19 -25.34 3.90
C ALA A 183 7.38 -26.55 4.41
N GLU A 184 6.40 -27.02 3.64
CA GLU A 184 5.65 -28.23 3.97
C GLU A 184 6.56 -29.46 4.10
N LYS A 185 7.44 -29.69 3.14
CA LYS A 185 8.43 -30.79 3.19
C LYS A 185 9.36 -30.71 4.41
N ILE A 186 9.73 -29.50 4.83
CA ILE A 186 10.54 -29.32 6.03
C ILE A 186 9.78 -29.74 7.29
N LEU A 187 8.50 -29.35 7.41
CA LEU A 187 7.66 -29.74 8.54
C LEU A 187 7.41 -31.25 8.59
N GLU A 188 7.16 -31.88 7.45
CA GLU A 188 7.00 -33.33 7.34
C GLU A 188 8.26 -34.07 7.79
N LYS A 189 9.45 -33.62 7.37
CA LYS A 189 10.72 -34.18 7.82
C LYS A 189 10.95 -34.04 9.33
N GLN A 190 10.37 -33.03 9.94
CA GLN A 190 10.42 -32.80 11.40
C GLN A 190 9.38 -33.63 12.16
N GLY A 191 8.55 -34.41 11.48
CA GLY A 191 7.50 -35.23 12.08
C GLY A 191 6.35 -34.38 12.68
N LYS A 192 6.20 -33.14 12.25
CA LYS A 192 5.12 -32.27 12.72
C LYS A 192 3.88 -32.46 11.86
N THR A 193 2.76 -32.70 12.52
CA THR A 193 1.44 -32.81 11.88
C THR A 193 0.62 -31.59 12.21
N PHE A 194 -0.08 -31.05 11.19
CA PHE A 194 -0.96 -29.90 11.31
C PHE A 194 -2.30 -30.22 10.67
N GLU A 195 -3.36 -29.59 11.15
CA GLU A 195 -4.64 -29.61 10.48
C GLU A 195 -4.53 -28.84 9.16
N ARG A 196 -4.92 -29.50 8.05
CA ARG A 196 -4.89 -28.89 6.71
C ARG A 196 -6.27 -28.34 6.34
N GLY A 197 -6.32 -27.05 6.00
CA GLY A 197 -7.50 -26.39 5.46
C GLY A 197 -7.36 -26.09 3.97
N LYS A 198 -8.49 -26.07 3.28
CA LYS A 198 -8.58 -25.67 1.85
C LYS A 198 -9.41 -24.40 1.67
N SER A 199 -10.21 -24.06 2.64
CA SER A 199 -11.08 -22.88 2.62
C SER A 199 -11.24 -22.39 4.05
N PRO A 200 -11.34 -21.07 4.28
CA PRO A 200 -11.66 -20.55 5.61
C PRO A 200 -13.02 -21.06 6.09
N SER A 201 -13.12 -21.33 7.39
CA SER A 201 -14.29 -21.91 8.01
C SER A 201 -15.52 -20.99 7.98
N ASP A 202 -15.28 -19.68 8.05
CA ASP A 202 -16.31 -18.66 7.96
C ASP A 202 -16.13 -17.86 6.68
N GLY A 203 -16.81 -18.32 5.63
CA GLY A 203 -16.90 -17.57 4.38
C GLY A 203 -17.44 -16.17 4.63
N ALA A 204 -16.83 -15.18 4.03
CA ALA A 204 -17.30 -13.81 4.07
C ALA A 204 -18.79 -13.80 3.77
N VAL A 205 -19.60 -13.30 4.70
CA VAL A 205 -21.05 -13.23 4.53
C VAL A 205 -21.36 -12.35 3.33
N ILE A 206 -21.79 -12.97 2.27
CA ILE A 206 -22.20 -12.29 1.05
C ILE A 206 -23.71 -12.14 1.12
N GLY A 207 -24.17 -11.00 1.55
CA GLY A 207 -25.59 -10.70 1.49
C GLY A 207 -26.04 -9.72 2.54
N GLY A 208 -26.10 -8.47 2.17
CA GLY A 208 -26.81 -7.43 2.91
C GLY A 208 -27.96 -6.90 2.07
N ASN A 209 -28.99 -6.36 2.69
CA ASN A 209 -30.06 -5.63 2.02
C ASN A 209 -29.51 -4.32 1.45
N LEU A 210 -28.81 -4.40 0.30
CA LEU A 210 -28.28 -3.26 -0.40
C LEU A 210 -29.42 -2.50 -1.11
N LYS A 211 -29.63 -1.24 -0.75
CA LYS A 211 -30.59 -0.35 -1.41
C LYS A 211 -29.85 0.77 -2.12
N ILE A 212 -30.23 1.02 -3.37
CA ILE A 212 -29.80 2.18 -4.12
C ILE A 212 -30.74 3.33 -3.77
N THR A 213 -30.18 4.43 -3.24
CA THR A 213 -30.98 5.55 -2.74
C THR A 213 -30.78 6.83 -3.55
N GLY A 214 -29.85 6.84 -4.50
CA GLY A 214 -29.62 7.98 -5.39
C GLY A 214 -28.69 7.61 -6.52
N GLU A 215 -29.05 8.08 -7.70
CA GLU A 215 -28.28 7.91 -8.95
C GLU A 215 -28.11 9.28 -9.60
N ASP A 216 -26.87 9.67 -9.86
CA ASP A 216 -26.51 10.85 -10.65
C ASP A 216 -25.47 10.45 -11.69
N ARG A 217 -25.87 10.44 -12.96
CA ARG A 217 -25.04 9.99 -14.09
C ARG A 217 -24.44 8.59 -13.93
N ALA A 218 -25.00 7.80 -13.06
CA ALA A 218 -24.72 6.38 -12.85
C ALA A 218 -26.03 5.65 -12.66
N SER A 219 -26.13 4.41 -13.09
CA SER A 219 -27.32 3.58 -12.93
C SER A 219 -26.92 2.15 -12.59
N TRP A 220 -27.72 1.52 -11.77
CA TRP A 220 -27.63 0.10 -11.46
C TRP A 220 -28.84 -0.63 -12.03
N LYS A 221 -28.60 -1.54 -12.95
CA LYS A 221 -29.65 -2.34 -13.54
C LYS A 221 -29.16 -3.77 -13.76
N ASP A 222 -29.94 -4.74 -13.35
CA ASP A 222 -29.68 -6.17 -13.53
C ASP A 222 -28.27 -6.60 -13.08
N GLY A 223 -27.84 -6.17 -11.89
CA GLY A 223 -26.52 -6.47 -11.37
C GLY A 223 -25.37 -5.69 -12.03
N THR A 224 -25.67 -4.82 -13.00
CA THR A 224 -24.67 -4.09 -13.76
C THR A 224 -24.66 -2.61 -13.37
N LEU A 225 -23.47 -2.11 -12.98
CA LEU A 225 -23.22 -0.69 -12.74
C LEU A 225 -22.77 -0.02 -14.07
N LYS A 226 -23.52 0.99 -14.50
CA LYS A 226 -23.13 1.84 -15.63
C LYS A 226 -22.99 3.27 -15.15
N GLY A 227 -21.90 3.94 -15.49
CA GLY A 227 -21.65 5.33 -15.10
C GLY A 227 -21.02 6.15 -16.21
N LYS A 228 -21.30 7.46 -16.21
CA LYS A 228 -20.61 8.46 -17.00
C LYS A 228 -19.50 9.10 -16.14
N LYS A 229 -18.62 9.89 -16.76
CA LYS A 229 -17.60 10.65 -16.04
C LYS A 229 -18.21 11.42 -14.88
N GLN A 230 -17.66 11.26 -13.67
CA GLN A 230 -18.14 11.82 -12.41
C GLN A 230 -19.56 11.36 -12.01
N GLY A 231 -20.03 10.21 -12.51
CA GLY A 231 -21.25 9.60 -12.02
C GLY A 231 -21.14 9.26 -10.53
N ARG A 232 -22.25 9.42 -9.80
CA ARG A 232 -22.33 9.11 -8.38
C ARG A 232 -23.51 8.18 -8.14
N MET A 233 -23.31 7.24 -7.21
CA MET A 233 -24.35 6.35 -6.75
C MET A 233 -24.32 6.34 -5.23
N LYS A 234 -25.48 6.42 -4.62
CA LYS A 234 -25.64 6.34 -3.17
C LYS A 234 -26.20 4.97 -2.82
N LEU A 235 -25.37 4.18 -2.16
CA LEU A 235 -25.74 2.87 -1.66
C LEU A 235 -26.09 2.98 -0.16
N LYS A 236 -27.16 2.33 0.27
CA LYS A 236 -27.54 2.18 1.66
C LYS A 236 -27.64 0.71 1.97
N PHE A 237 -26.95 0.28 3.01
CA PHE A 237 -27.03 -1.07 3.54
C PHE A 237 -27.14 -1.00 5.06
N GLN A 238 -27.60 -2.06 5.66
CA GLN A 238 -27.74 -2.20 7.09
C GLN A 238 -27.03 -3.48 7.52
N THR A 239 -26.17 -3.37 8.52
CA THR A 239 -25.54 -4.52 9.16
C THR A 239 -26.26 -4.84 10.44
N GLU A 240 -26.44 -6.11 10.76
CA GLU A 240 -27.13 -6.55 11.97
C GLU A 240 -26.24 -6.42 13.20
N GLU A 241 -24.91 -6.53 12.99
CA GLU A 241 -23.91 -6.44 14.04
C GLU A 241 -22.83 -5.40 13.71
N LYS A 242 -22.06 -5.04 14.72
CA LYS A 242 -20.90 -4.18 14.58
C LYS A 242 -19.75 -4.95 13.92
N SER A 243 -19.77 -5.01 12.60
CA SER A 243 -18.84 -5.79 11.79
C SER A 243 -18.10 -4.94 10.74
N GLU A 244 -16.96 -5.42 10.30
CA GLU A 244 -16.26 -4.84 9.16
C GLU A 244 -17.01 -5.21 7.88
N THR A 245 -17.35 -4.21 7.07
CA THR A 245 -18.21 -4.40 5.89
C THR A 245 -17.48 -4.00 4.62
N TYR A 246 -17.51 -4.86 3.61
CA TYR A 246 -16.86 -4.68 2.33
C TYR A 246 -17.85 -4.61 1.19
N LEU A 247 -17.65 -3.67 0.27
CA LEU A 247 -18.33 -3.65 -1.02
C LEU A 247 -17.41 -4.27 -2.08
N VAL A 248 -17.78 -5.43 -2.57
CA VAL A 248 -17.04 -6.13 -3.61
C VAL A 248 -17.64 -5.81 -4.98
N LEU A 249 -16.88 -5.17 -5.85
CA LEU A 249 -17.24 -4.89 -7.22
C LEU A 249 -16.44 -5.81 -8.15
N LYS A 250 -17.15 -6.71 -8.85
CA LYS A 250 -16.53 -7.64 -9.81
C LYS A 250 -16.62 -7.08 -11.24
N ASP A 251 -15.70 -7.49 -12.08
CA ASP A 251 -15.72 -7.21 -13.53
C ASP A 251 -15.80 -5.71 -13.90
N LEU A 252 -15.11 -4.87 -13.11
CA LEU A 252 -15.01 -3.46 -13.40
C LEU A 252 -14.19 -3.23 -14.69
N SER A 253 -14.87 -2.90 -15.78
CA SER A 253 -14.23 -2.48 -17.01
C SER A 253 -14.45 -0.98 -17.26
N SER A 254 -13.36 -0.23 -17.46
CA SER A 254 -13.45 1.17 -17.87
C SER A 254 -13.04 1.31 -19.34
N ARG A 255 -13.95 1.77 -20.20
CA ARG A 255 -13.60 2.22 -21.56
C ARG A 255 -13.14 3.68 -21.51
N LEU A 256 -11.92 3.93 -21.11
CA LEU A 256 -11.28 5.23 -21.26
C LEU A 256 -10.96 5.45 -22.76
N LYS A 257 -11.75 6.26 -23.44
CA LYS A 257 -11.32 6.84 -24.71
C LYS A 257 -10.20 7.84 -24.41
N VAL A 258 -8.96 7.40 -24.53
CA VAL A 258 -7.81 8.29 -24.55
C VAL A 258 -7.94 9.11 -25.85
N ARG A 259 -8.35 10.37 -25.74
CA ARG A 259 -8.19 11.32 -26.84
C ARG A 259 -6.69 11.53 -27.03
N LYS A 260 -6.10 10.89 -28.04
CA LYS A 260 -4.79 11.31 -28.54
C LYS A 260 -4.95 12.76 -28.97
N LYS A 261 -4.38 13.70 -28.22
CA LYS A 261 -4.09 15.02 -28.75
C LYS A 261 -2.94 14.80 -29.71
N HIS A 262 -3.23 14.93 -31.01
CA HIS A 262 -2.19 15.14 -31.99
C HIS A 262 -1.56 16.51 -31.67
N MET A 263 -0.28 16.49 -31.29
CA MET A 263 0.58 17.66 -31.40
C MET A 263 1.06 17.78 -32.81
#